data_11c1f877f12b7c291050282d5ba39c46
#
_entry.id   11c1f877f12b7c291050282d5ba39c46
#
_cell.length_a   1.000
_cell.length_b   1.000
_cell.length_c   1.000
_cell.angle_alpha   90.00
_cell.angle_beta   90.00
_cell.angle_gamma   90.00
#
_symmetry.space_group_name_H-M   'P 1'
#
loop_
_entity.id
_entity.type
_entity.pdbx_description
1 polymer ?
#
loop_
_entity_poly.entity_id
_entity_poly.type
_entity_poly.pdbx_seq_one_letter_code
_entity_poly.pdbx_strand_id
1 'polypeptide(L)'
;MRLASRRAPLFLTLFLVAGAMAVPAFAQEGSLENTPPTGVTPEQIIAHFAAREKLFKDAREHYTYRQDIKVQTRDGNTVTGEYHEVFDVLYDDKGHRIENVVFAPQSSLEQGGLSLDEGDVQDFRNRLPFVLTTEEVPEYNILYVGQQQEDQLHCYVFDIAPKQIVGKKRYFQGRIWVDDKDFQIVKTYGQAVPEIRDTKKKGKTEHLYPKFTTWREQIDNQYWFPTYTRADDTLSFNTGDIHIREIVKYEDYKRFGSSVKILYQGQEVPKAEPKDQKPPQAPDQNPDPKKPDAATSPQK
;
A
#
# COMPACT_ATOMS: atom_id res chain seq x y z
N MET A 1 84.20 24.18 33.52
CA MET A 1 82.74 24.11 33.89
C MET A 1 81.97 23.89 32.63
N ARG A 2 81.56 22.63 32.31
CA ARG A 2 80.81 22.28 31.06
C ARG A 2 79.42 21.89 31.44
N LEU A 3 78.44 22.72 30.99
CA LEU A 3 77.02 22.38 31.12
C LEU A 3 76.60 21.40 30.00
N ALA A 4 76.05 20.29 30.39
CA ALA A 4 75.52 19.27 29.51
C ALA A 4 74.04 19.60 29.25
N SER A 5 73.69 19.87 28.00
CA SER A 5 72.30 20.08 27.51
C SER A 5 71.66 18.70 27.27
N ARG A 6 70.61 18.35 28.06
CA ARG A 6 69.76 17.18 27.80
C ARG A 6 68.65 17.55 26.84
N ARG A 7 68.66 16.96 25.66
CA ARG A 7 67.54 17.02 24.70
C ARG A 7 66.62 15.87 24.99
N ALA A 8 65.33 16.16 25.31
CA ALA A 8 64.27 15.19 25.42
C ALA A 8 63.69 14.88 24.03
N PRO A 9 63.36 13.61 23.68
CA PRO A 9 62.72 13.28 22.43
C PRO A 9 61.19 13.52 22.54
N LEU A 10 60.66 14.32 21.61
CA LEU A 10 59.24 14.55 21.43
C LEU A 10 58.63 13.35 20.67
N PHE A 11 57.91 12.49 21.36
CA PHE A 11 57.12 11.43 20.74
C PHE A 11 55.85 12.04 20.12
N LEU A 12 55.83 12.18 18.79
CA LEU A 12 54.66 12.57 18.02
C LEU A 12 53.77 11.36 17.78
N THR A 13 52.75 11.20 18.61
CA THR A 13 51.72 10.14 18.44
C THR A 13 50.78 10.55 17.31
N LEU A 14 50.94 9.92 16.15
CA LEU A 14 50.05 10.08 14.98
C LEU A 14 48.76 9.29 15.23
N PHE A 15 47.68 9.97 15.60
CA PHE A 15 46.33 9.37 15.69
C PHE A 15 45.78 9.21 14.27
N LEU A 16 45.80 7.96 13.77
CA LEU A 16 45.14 7.59 12.50
C LEU A 16 43.63 7.47 12.75
N VAL A 17 42.88 8.55 12.47
CA VAL A 17 41.42 8.48 12.46
C VAL A 17 40.99 7.78 11.17
N ALA A 18 40.72 6.47 11.28
CA ALA A 18 40.04 5.72 10.22
C ALA A 18 38.59 6.19 10.13
N GLY A 19 38.32 7.17 9.27
CA GLY A 19 36.97 7.55 8.89
C GLY A 19 36.33 6.40 8.12
N ALA A 20 35.39 5.68 8.75
CA ALA A 20 34.53 4.73 8.06
C ALA A 20 33.66 5.55 7.08
N MET A 21 34.02 5.56 5.81
CA MET A 21 33.11 6.01 4.74
C MET A 21 31.95 5.01 4.69
N ALA A 22 30.78 5.42 5.22
CA ALA A 22 29.55 4.72 4.96
C ALA A 22 29.25 4.85 3.45
N VAL A 23 29.55 3.81 2.70
CA VAL A 23 29.12 3.69 1.31
C VAL A 23 27.59 3.59 1.36
N PRO A 24 26.84 4.46 0.67
CA PRO A 24 25.40 4.28 0.57
C PRO A 24 25.15 2.90 -0.05
N ALA A 25 24.50 2.01 0.69
CA ALA A 25 24.02 0.75 0.16
C ALA A 25 22.91 1.11 -0.83
N PHE A 26 23.23 1.11 -2.11
CA PHE A 26 22.19 1.11 -3.14
C PHE A 26 21.48 -0.25 -3.03
N ALA A 27 20.15 -0.20 -2.99
CA ALA A 27 19.32 -1.36 -3.12
C ALA A 27 19.81 -2.19 -4.32
N GLN A 28 20.32 -3.38 -4.06
CA GLN A 28 20.95 -4.20 -5.09
C GLN A 28 19.97 -5.31 -5.49
N GLU A 29 19.38 -5.14 -6.66
CA GLU A 29 18.59 -6.17 -7.30
C GLU A 29 19.54 -7.26 -7.84
N GLY A 30 19.41 -8.49 -7.33
CA GLY A 30 20.17 -9.63 -7.82
C GLY A 30 19.72 -10.09 -9.20
N SER A 31 20.49 -10.98 -9.82
CA SER A 31 20.05 -11.63 -11.05
C SER A 31 18.88 -12.58 -10.80
N LEU A 32 17.94 -12.65 -11.73
CA LEU A 32 16.88 -13.67 -11.70
C LEU A 32 17.49 -15.03 -12.03
N GLU A 33 17.39 -15.97 -11.10
CA GLU A 33 17.87 -17.34 -11.25
C GLU A 33 16.69 -18.27 -11.54
N ASN A 34 16.66 -18.86 -12.72
CA ASN A 34 15.62 -19.81 -13.10
C ASN A 34 15.92 -21.20 -12.49
N THR A 35 15.85 -21.25 -11.15
CA THR A 35 16.03 -22.47 -10.36
C THR A 35 14.70 -22.87 -9.72
N PRO A 36 14.38 -24.18 -9.63
CA PRO A 36 13.21 -24.64 -8.92
C PRO A 36 13.31 -24.31 -7.44
N PRO A 37 12.20 -24.04 -6.73
CA PRO A 37 12.21 -23.81 -5.31
C PRO A 37 12.59 -25.10 -4.58
N THR A 38 13.29 -24.97 -3.45
CA THR A 38 13.76 -26.12 -2.65
C THR A 38 12.80 -26.39 -1.48
N GLY A 39 12.33 -27.61 -1.36
CA GLY A 39 11.49 -28.05 -0.22
C GLY A 39 10.02 -27.61 -0.28
N VAL A 40 9.63 -26.86 -1.31
CA VAL A 40 8.27 -26.36 -1.53
C VAL A 40 7.97 -26.34 -3.02
N THR A 41 6.71 -26.59 -3.42
CA THR A 41 6.33 -26.48 -4.84
C THR A 41 5.78 -25.09 -5.18
N PRO A 42 5.83 -24.65 -6.46
CA PRO A 42 5.24 -23.39 -6.87
C PRO A 42 3.76 -23.26 -6.45
N GLU A 43 2.99 -24.33 -6.53
CA GLU A 43 1.56 -24.36 -6.15
C GLU A 43 1.41 -24.14 -4.62
N GLN A 44 2.31 -24.70 -3.82
CA GLN A 44 2.31 -24.48 -2.37
C GLN A 44 2.68 -23.02 -2.05
N ILE A 45 3.65 -22.44 -2.74
CA ILE A 45 4.02 -21.03 -2.58
C ILE A 45 2.80 -20.14 -2.91
N ILE A 46 2.11 -20.42 -4.02
CA ILE A 46 0.89 -19.70 -4.42
C ILE A 46 -0.18 -19.80 -3.34
N ALA A 47 -0.43 -20.98 -2.81
CA ALA A 47 -1.42 -21.18 -1.76
C ALA A 47 -1.04 -20.40 -0.48
N HIS A 48 0.24 -20.40 -0.11
CA HIS A 48 0.74 -19.66 1.06
C HIS A 48 0.61 -18.16 0.89
N PHE A 49 1.11 -17.58 -0.21
CA PHE A 49 1.03 -16.13 -0.36
C PHE A 49 -0.42 -15.66 -0.52
N ALA A 50 -1.28 -16.41 -1.22
CA ALA A 50 -2.68 -16.03 -1.37
C ALA A 50 -3.42 -15.99 -0.02
N ALA A 51 -3.11 -16.93 0.87
CA ALA A 51 -3.65 -16.91 2.23
C ALA A 51 -3.12 -15.70 3.04
N ARG A 52 -1.84 -15.34 2.89
CA ARG A 52 -1.24 -14.15 3.52
C ARG A 52 -1.83 -12.85 2.98
N GLU A 53 -2.02 -12.76 1.66
CA GLU A 53 -2.66 -11.60 1.02
C GLU A 53 -4.11 -11.39 1.48
N LYS A 54 -4.84 -12.47 1.77
CA LYS A 54 -6.16 -12.36 2.40
C LYS A 54 -6.07 -11.73 3.78
N LEU A 55 -5.17 -12.19 4.63
CA LEU A 55 -4.96 -11.62 5.96
C LEU A 55 -4.51 -10.14 5.88
N PHE A 56 -3.65 -9.81 4.91
CA PHE A 56 -3.24 -8.43 4.66
C PHE A 56 -4.43 -7.56 4.20
N LYS A 57 -5.28 -8.06 3.30
CA LYS A 57 -6.47 -7.36 2.82
C LYS A 57 -7.42 -7.01 3.97
N ASP A 58 -7.65 -7.96 4.88
CA ASP A 58 -8.49 -7.76 6.07
C ASP A 58 -7.82 -6.79 7.06
N ALA A 59 -6.49 -6.92 7.25
CA ALA A 59 -5.74 -6.10 8.19
C ALA A 59 -5.65 -4.62 7.77
N ARG A 60 -5.47 -4.34 6.48
CA ARG A 60 -5.27 -2.96 5.99
C ARG A 60 -6.41 -2.01 6.31
N GLU A 61 -7.64 -2.51 6.44
CA GLU A 61 -8.82 -1.73 6.83
C GLU A 61 -8.76 -1.26 8.29
N HIS A 62 -7.77 -1.73 9.07
CA HIS A 62 -7.52 -1.34 10.45
C HIS A 62 -6.28 -0.46 10.62
N TYR A 63 -5.77 0.11 9.51
CA TYR A 63 -4.63 1.02 9.54
C TYR A 63 -4.98 2.35 8.89
N THR A 64 -4.62 3.43 9.56
CA THR A 64 -4.56 4.76 8.96
C THR A 64 -3.17 5.00 8.40
N TYR A 65 -3.06 5.84 7.38
CA TYR A 65 -1.77 6.18 6.78
C TYR A 65 -1.87 7.50 6.01
N ARG A 66 -0.74 8.09 5.71
CA ARG A 66 -0.61 9.25 4.83
C ARG A 66 -0.24 8.78 3.43
N GLN A 67 -0.91 9.31 2.43
CA GLN A 67 -0.59 9.08 1.03
C GLN A 67 -0.14 10.40 0.40
N ASP A 68 1.06 10.40 -0.23
CA ASP A 68 1.64 11.52 -0.96
C ASP A 68 1.75 11.09 -2.43
N ILE A 69 0.94 11.70 -3.30
CA ILE A 69 0.87 11.40 -4.73
C ILE A 69 1.48 12.56 -5.52
N LYS A 70 2.46 12.24 -6.34
CA LYS A 70 3.08 13.19 -7.24
C LYS A 70 3.14 12.62 -8.65
N VAL A 71 2.52 13.34 -9.61
CA VAL A 71 2.57 13.02 -11.04
C VAL A 71 3.23 14.18 -11.76
N GLN A 72 4.23 13.90 -12.57
CA GLN A 72 4.98 14.91 -13.32
C GLN A 72 4.98 14.54 -14.80
N THR A 73 4.74 15.54 -15.65
CA THR A 73 5.10 15.47 -17.07
C THR A 73 6.54 15.95 -17.24
N ARG A 74 7.26 15.39 -18.21
CA ARG A 74 8.68 15.63 -18.38
C ARG A 74 9.07 15.80 -19.84
N ASP A 75 10.03 16.71 -20.07
CA ASP A 75 10.81 16.81 -21.29
C ASP A 75 12.29 16.57 -20.94
N GLY A 76 12.77 15.36 -21.26
CA GLY A 76 14.05 14.86 -20.77
C GLY A 76 14.13 14.89 -19.24
N ASN A 77 15.05 15.72 -18.69
CA ASN A 77 15.21 15.89 -17.24
C ASN A 77 14.36 17.02 -16.63
N THR A 78 13.70 17.81 -17.46
CA THR A 78 12.92 18.97 -17.03
C THR A 78 11.49 18.57 -16.72
N VAL A 79 10.98 19.01 -15.56
CA VAL A 79 9.55 18.89 -15.22
C VAL A 79 8.80 20.01 -15.93
N THR A 80 7.79 19.65 -16.72
CA THR A 80 6.96 20.58 -17.50
C THR A 80 5.59 20.82 -16.88
N GLY A 81 5.13 19.93 -16.01
CA GLY A 81 3.90 20.05 -15.26
C GLY A 81 3.90 19.10 -14.07
N GLU A 82 3.12 19.43 -13.04
CA GLU A 82 3.02 18.62 -11.83
C GLU A 82 1.60 18.63 -11.26
N TYR A 83 1.17 17.47 -10.82
CA TYR A 83 0.08 17.26 -9.88
C TYR A 83 0.68 16.74 -8.58
N HIS A 84 0.29 17.33 -7.44
CA HIS A 84 0.75 16.89 -6.13
C HIS A 84 -0.40 16.96 -5.14
N GLU A 85 -0.67 15.86 -4.46
CA GLU A 85 -1.68 15.79 -3.43
C GLU A 85 -1.21 14.93 -2.26
N VAL A 86 -1.45 15.41 -1.05
CA VAL A 86 -1.17 14.68 0.20
C VAL A 86 -2.45 14.61 1.00
N PHE A 87 -2.83 13.42 1.45
CA PHE A 87 -3.99 13.22 2.29
C PHE A 87 -3.77 12.09 3.29
N ASP A 88 -4.47 12.19 4.42
CA ASP A 88 -4.53 11.15 5.42
C ASP A 88 -5.71 10.22 5.11
N VAL A 89 -5.42 8.92 5.02
CA VAL A 89 -6.43 7.88 4.85
C VAL A 89 -6.87 7.40 6.23
N LEU A 90 -8.14 7.58 6.51
CA LEU A 90 -8.80 7.22 7.74
C LEU A 90 -9.97 6.27 7.43
N TYR A 91 -10.54 5.68 8.47
CA TYR A 91 -11.76 4.88 8.34
C TYR A 91 -12.76 5.31 9.40
N ASP A 92 -14.05 5.37 9.05
CA ASP A 92 -15.12 5.62 10.00
C ASP A 92 -15.44 4.36 10.84
N ASP A 93 -16.36 4.50 11.80
CA ASP A 93 -16.80 3.40 12.66
C ASP A 93 -17.49 2.24 11.90
N LYS A 94 -17.83 2.45 10.64
CA LYS A 94 -18.44 1.47 9.74
C LYS A 94 -17.44 0.86 8.76
N GLY A 95 -16.17 1.28 8.81
CA GLY A 95 -15.12 0.82 7.91
C GLY A 95 -15.11 1.53 6.56
N HIS A 96 -15.84 2.63 6.38
CA HIS A 96 -15.76 3.42 5.15
C HIS A 96 -14.49 4.25 5.14
N ARG A 97 -13.77 4.21 4.02
CA ARG A 97 -12.57 5.01 3.81
C ARG A 97 -12.90 6.50 3.72
N ILE A 98 -12.18 7.30 4.48
CA ILE A 98 -12.26 8.77 4.50
C ILE A 98 -10.89 9.31 4.09
N GLU A 99 -10.88 10.32 3.23
CA GLU A 99 -9.69 11.03 2.81
C GLU A 99 -9.71 12.44 3.35
N ASN A 100 -8.73 12.76 4.20
CA ASN A 100 -8.55 14.10 4.73
C ASN A 100 -7.40 14.77 4.01
N VAL A 101 -7.71 15.68 3.08
CA VAL A 101 -6.71 16.37 2.26
C VAL A 101 -5.89 17.32 3.13
N VAL A 102 -4.58 17.12 3.12
CA VAL A 102 -3.58 17.91 3.87
C VAL A 102 -2.93 18.97 2.98
N PHE A 103 -2.68 18.61 1.71
CA PHE A 103 -2.02 19.48 0.74
C PHE A 103 -2.49 19.12 -0.67
N ALA A 104 -2.99 20.12 -1.42
CA ALA A 104 -3.43 19.95 -2.81
C ALA A 104 -3.31 21.30 -3.55
N PRO A 105 -2.12 21.65 -4.03
CA PRO A 105 -1.95 22.86 -4.85
C PRO A 105 -2.61 22.69 -6.21
N GLN A 106 -2.84 23.81 -6.90
CA GLN A 106 -3.35 23.77 -8.25
C GLN A 106 -2.40 22.99 -9.18
N SER A 107 -2.95 22.03 -9.93
CA SER A 107 -2.20 21.24 -10.90
C SER A 107 -1.69 22.11 -12.05
N SER A 108 -0.47 21.85 -12.48
CA SER A 108 0.12 22.45 -13.70
C SER A 108 0.35 21.40 -14.81
N LEU A 109 -0.22 20.20 -14.71
CA LEU A 109 -0.03 19.13 -15.71
C LEU A 109 -0.49 19.52 -17.12
N GLU A 110 -1.53 20.37 -17.23
CA GLU A 110 -1.99 20.87 -18.53
C GLU A 110 -0.91 21.65 -19.29
N GLN A 111 -0.02 22.35 -18.57
CA GLN A 111 1.12 23.04 -19.18
C GLN A 111 2.11 22.04 -19.80
N GLY A 112 2.18 20.84 -19.26
CA GLY A 112 2.97 19.72 -19.78
C GLY A 112 2.20 18.80 -20.76
N GLY A 113 0.99 19.22 -21.18
CA GLY A 113 0.18 18.53 -22.18
C GLY A 113 -0.70 17.40 -21.63
N LEU A 114 -0.76 17.19 -20.31
CA LEU A 114 -1.57 16.16 -19.67
C LEU A 114 -2.74 16.77 -18.91
N SER A 115 -3.97 16.47 -19.32
CA SER A 115 -5.18 16.83 -18.58
C SER A 115 -5.69 15.62 -17.82
N LEU A 116 -6.01 15.82 -16.54
CA LEU A 116 -6.63 14.81 -15.68
C LEU A 116 -8.13 15.13 -15.55
N ASP A 117 -8.96 14.10 -15.68
CA ASP A 117 -10.36 14.20 -15.29
C ASP A 117 -10.55 13.71 -13.84
N GLU A 118 -11.77 13.86 -13.31
CA GLU A 118 -12.09 13.41 -11.94
C GLU A 118 -11.89 11.90 -11.78
N GLY A 119 -12.12 11.11 -12.83
CA GLY A 119 -11.87 9.66 -12.82
C GLY A 119 -10.39 9.33 -12.68
N ASP A 120 -9.52 10.07 -13.38
CA ASP A 120 -8.06 9.89 -13.26
C ASP A 120 -7.57 10.21 -11.85
N VAL A 121 -8.07 11.29 -11.25
CA VAL A 121 -7.73 11.69 -9.87
C VAL A 121 -8.20 10.61 -8.88
N GLN A 122 -9.42 10.10 -9.04
CA GLN A 122 -9.93 9.02 -8.20
C GLN A 122 -9.12 7.73 -8.37
N ASP A 123 -8.66 7.43 -9.58
CA ASP A 123 -7.79 6.28 -9.83
C ASP A 123 -6.45 6.40 -9.08
N PHE A 124 -5.86 7.57 -8.99
CA PHE A 124 -4.65 7.80 -8.20
C PHE A 124 -4.92 7.65 -6.70
N ARG A 125 -6.00 8.26 -6.19
CA ARG A 125 -6.38 8.19 -4.77
C ARG A 125 -6.70 6.77 -4.34
N ASN A 126 -7.44 6.04 -5.20
CA ASN A 126 -7.87 4.67 -4.94
C ASN A 126 -6.86 3.62 -5.39
N ARG A 127 -5.63 4.01 -5.75
CA ARG A 127 -4.59 3.04 -6.11
C ARG A 127 -4.19 2.24 -4.88
N LEU A 128 -4.97 1.21 -4.63
CA LEU A 128 -4.65 0.22 -3.63
C LEU A 128 -3.55 -0.69 -4.16
N PRO A 129 -2.67 -1.18 -3.28
CA PRO A 129 -1.69 -2.18 -3.67
C PRO A 129 -2.40 -3.39 -4.24
N PHE A 130 -1.80 -3.95 -5.29
CA PHE A 130 -2.27 -5.22 -5.82
C PHE A 130 -2.28 -6.28 -4.71
N VAL A 131 -3.38 -6.98 -4.60
CA VAL A 131 -3.60 -8.09 -3.66
C VAL A 131 -4.10 -9.28 -4.46
N LEU A 132 -3.59 -10.46 -4.19
CA LEU A 132 -4.02 -11.69 -4.85
C LEU A 132 -4.42 -12.72 -3.79
N THR A 133 -5.66 -12.66 -3.38
CA THR A 133 -6.22 -13.56 -2.37
C THR A 133 -6.55 -14.94 -2.91
N THR A 134 -6.81 -15.89 -2.01
CA THR A 134 -7.22 -17.26 -2.38
C THR A 134 -8.44 -17.29 -3.29
N GLU A 135 -9.38 -16.36 -3.10
CA GLU A 135 -10.57 -16.21 -3.92
C GLU A 135 -10.29 -15.68 -5.32
N GLU A 136 -9.22 -14.88 -5.47
CA GLU A 136 -8.83 -14.24 -6.73
C GLU A 136 -7.86 -15.08 -7.56
N VAL A 137 -7.07 -15.98 -6.95
CA VAL A 137 -6.13 -16.88 -7.65
C VAL A 137 -6.75 -17.58 -8.86
N PRO A 138 -8.00 -18.10 -8.81
CA PRO A 138 -8.61 -18.76 -9.96
C PRO A 138 -8.78 -17.88 -11.20
N GLU A 139 -8.78 -16.55 -11.05
CA GLU A 139 -8.94 -15.60 -12.16
C GLU A 139 -7.61 -15.38 -12.92
N TYR A 140 -6.48 -15.84 -12.39
CA TYR A 140 -5.14 -15.55 -12.92
C TYR A 140 -4.43 -16.81 -13.44
N ASN A 141 -3.62 -16.62 -14.48
CA ASN A 141 -2.50 -17.49 -14.81
C ASN A 141 -1.31 -17.01 -13.98
N ILE A 142 -0.70 -17.90 -13.22
CA ILE A 142 0.44 -17.62 -12.33
C ILE A 142 1.57 -18.56 -12.74
N LEU A 143 2.66 -18.00 -13.20
CA LEU A 143 3.82 -18.74 -13.70
C LEU A 143 5.02 -18.47 -12.79
N TYR A 144 5.54 -19.51 -12.16
CA TYR A 144 6.83 -19.42 -11.49
C TYR A 144 7.96 -19.22 -12.49
N VAL A 145 8.81 -18.20 -12.25
CA VAL A 145 9.92 -17.85 -13.16
C VAL A 145 11.30 -17.99 -12.53
N GLY A 146 11.38 -18.16 -11.22
CA GLY A 146 12.67 -18.36 -10.56
C GLY A 146 12.75 -17.72 -9.18
N GLN A 147 13.98 -17.46 -8.74
CA GLN A 147 14.30 -16.82 -7.48
C GLN A 147 15.18 -15.60 -7.73
N GLN A 148 15.07 -14.59 -6.87
CA GLN A 148 15.83 -13.35 -6.99
C GLN A 148 16.12 -12.75 -5.61
N GLN A 149 17.31 -12.19 -5.46
CA GLN A 149 17.64 -11.36 -4.30
C GLN A 149 17.13 -9.95 -4.52
N GLU A 150 16.30 -9.47 -3.59
CA GLU A 150 15.82 -8.09 -3.50
C GLU A 150 16.30 -7.49 -2.21
N ASP A 151 17.28 -6.62 -2.26
CA ASP A 151 17.99 -6.12 -1.07
C ASP A 151 18.46 -7.26 -0.15
N GLN A 152 17.89 -7.36 1.04
CA GLN A 152 18.18 -8.38 2.03
C GLN A 152 17.23 -9.58 1.97
N LEU A 153 16.25 -9.54 1.06
CA LEU A 153 15.22 -10.56 0.91
C LEU A 153 15.60 -11.53 -0.20
N HIS A 154 15.35 -12.80 0.03
CA HIS A 154 15.40 -13.82 -1.00
C HIS A 154 13.96 -14.15 -1.41
N CYS A 155 13.64 -13.98 -2.70
CA CYS A 155 12.26 -13.98 -3.17
C CYS A 155 12.01 -15.06 -4.21
N TYR A 156 10.85 -15.70 -4.14
CA TYR A 156 10.26 -16.42 -5.26
C TYR A 156 9.62 -15.43 -6.21
N VAL A 157 9.80 -15.62 -7.51
CA VAL A 157 9.33 -14.70 -8.54
C VAL A 157 8.30 -15.37 -9.42
N PHE A 158 7.18 -14.67 -9.62
CA PHE A 158 6.09 -15.15 -10.47
C PHE A 158 5.68 -14.07 -11.48
N ASP A 159 5.41 -14.49 -12.71
CA ASP A 159 4.68 -13.69 -13.68
C ASP A 159 3.18 -14.03 -13.60
N ILE A 160 2.35 -12.98 -13.58
CA ILE A 160 0.91 -13.13 -13.42
C ILE A 160 0.15 -12.34 -14.49
N ALA A 161 -0.95 -12.92 -14.97
CA ALA A 161 -1.85 -12.27 -15.90
C ALA A 161 -3.27 -12.80 -15.70
N PRO A 162 -4.32 -11.98 -15.91
CA PRO A 162 -5.69 -12.47 -15.84
C PRO A 162 -5.92 -13.54 -16.93
N LYS A 163 -6.67 -14.59 -16.60
CA LYS A 163 -7.06 -15.62 -17.58
C LYS A 163 -7.98 -15.06 -18.66
N GLN A 164 -8.82 -14.12 -18.26
CA GLN A 164 -9.74 -13.40 -19.14
C GLN A 164 -10.09 -12.05 -18.58
N ILE A 165 -10.42 -11.10 -19.44
CA ILE A 165 -10.92 -9.79 -19.06
C ILE A 165 -12.45 -9.85 -19.00
N VAL A 166 -13.03 -9.56 -17.84
CA VAL A 166 -14.49 -9.59 -17.64
C VAL A 166 -15.03 -8.16 -17.47
N GLY A 167 -15.77 -7.71 -18.46
CA GLY A 167 -16.41 -6.40 -18.44
C GLY A 167 -15.41 -5.25 -18.29
N LYS A 168 -15.68 -4.36 -17.32
CA LYS A 168 -14.81 -3.21 -17.00
C LYS A 168 -13.93 -3.44 -15.76
N LYS A 169 -13.92 -4.67 -15.23
CA LYS A 169 -13.08 -4.99 -14.07
C LYS A 169 -11.61 -4.79 -14.44
N ARG A 170 -10.90 -4.07 -13.58
CA ARG A 170 -9.44 -3.91 -13.71
C ARG A 170 -8.73 -5.08 -13.07
N TYR A 171 -7.74 -5.57 -13.77
CA TYR A 171 -6.85 -6.63 -13.30
C TYR A 171 -5.42 -6.11 -13.28
N PHE A 172 -4.56 -6.76 -12.54
CA PHE A 172 -3.13 -6.51 -12.61
C PHE A 172 -2.47 -7.54 -13.55
N GLN A 173 -1.51 -7.09 -14.36
CA GLN A 173 -0.67 -7.95 -15.17
C GLN A 173 0.78 -7.56 -14.97
N GLY A 174 1.63 -8.51 -14.58
CA GLY A 174 3.02 -8.20 -14.33
C GLY A 174 3.74 -9.28 -13.52
N ARG A 175 4.70 -8.85 -12.73
CA ARG A 175 5.58 -9.70 -11.92
C ARG A 175 5.41 -9.40 -10.45
N ILE A 176 5.47 -10.44 -9.62
CA ILE A 176 5.44 -10.33 -8.17
C ILE A 176 6.65 -11.04 -7.57
N TRP A 177 7.16 -10.50 -6.48
CA TRP A 177 8.21 -11.07 -5.64
C TRP A 177 7.61 -11.43 -4.29
N VAL A 178 7.80 -12.68 -3.89
CA VAL A 178 7.26 -13.26 -2.66
C VAL A 178 8.42 -13.66 -1.78
N ASP A 179 8.51 -13.10 -0.57
CA ASP A 179 9.54 -13.46 0.41
C ASP A 179 9.51 -14.96 0.72
N ASP A 180 10.68 -15.60 0.75
CA ASP A 180 10.79 -17.05 0.93
C ASP A 180 10.55 -17.52 2.37
N LYS A 181 10.53 -16.58 3.35
CA LYS A 181 10.36 -16.89 4.77
C LYS A 181 8.91 -16.82 5.23
N ASP A 182 8.23 -15.73 4.90
CA ASP A 182 6.88 -15.48 5.39
C ASP A 182 5.78 -15.56 4.30
N PHE A 183 6.19 -15.80 3.05
CA PHE A 183 5.32 -15.94 1.89
C PHE A 183 4.41 -14.72 1.67
N GLN A 184 4.90 -13.52 1.92
CA GLN A 184 4.17 -12.29 1.61
C GLN A 184 4.74 -11.62 0.35
N ILE A 185 3.89 -10.96 -0.43
CA ILE A 185 4.33 -10.17 -1.59
C ILE A 185 5.06 -8.93 -1.07
N VAL A 186 6.31 -8.76 -1.49
CA VAL A 186 7.18 -7.65 -1.06
C VAL A 186 7.41 -6.61 -2.15
N LYS A 187 7.25 -7.01 -3.41
CA LYS A 187 7.39 -6.13 -4.58
C LYS A 187 6.47 -6.57 -5.69
N THR A 188 5.95 -5.62 -6.45
CA THR A 188 5.20 -5.87 -7.67
C THR A 188 5.70 -4.95 -8.78
N TYR A 189 5.74 -5.42 -10.04
CA TYR A 189 6.02 -4.64 -11.23
C TYR A 189 5.04 -5.01 -12.33
N GLY A 190 4.30 -4.06 -12.84
CA GLY A 190 3.30 -4.34 -13.88
C GLY A 190 2.39 -3.16 -14.17
N GLN A 191 1.24 -3.46 -14.73
CA GLN A 191 0.26 -2.47 -15.13
C GLN A 191 -1.17 -2.96 -14.87
N ALA A 192 -2.12 -2.03 -14.85
CA ALA A 192 -3.54 -2.35 -14.85
C ALA A 192 -4.01 -2.71 -16.27
N VAL A 193 -4.81 -3.76 -16.39
CA VAL A 193 -5.44 -4.20 -17.64
C VAL A 193 -6.94 -4.44 -17.46
N PRO A 194 -7.79 -4.28 -18.50
CA PRO A 194 -7.46 -3.72 -19.80
C PRO A 194 -7.20 -2.21 -19.73
N GLU A 195 -6.50 -1.70 -20.71
CA GLU A 195 -6.44 -0.26 -20.93
C GLU A 195 -7.81 0.19 -21.45
N ILE A 196 -8.62 0.77 -20.55
CA ILE A 196 -10.00 1.13 -20.86
C ILE A 196 -10.03 2.56 -21.39
N ARG A 197 -9.90 2.73 -22.71
CA ARG A 197 -10.54 3.87 -23.39
C ARG A 197 -11.35 3.39 -24.59
N ASP A 198 -12.57 3.92 -24.67
CA ASP A 198 -13.53 3.63 -25.72
C ASP A 198 -13.10 4.38 -27.00
N THR A 199 -12.00 3.95 -27.63
CA THR A 199 -11.54 4.52 -28.88
C THR A 199 -12.37 3.98 -30.03
N LYS A 200 -13.59 4.52 -30.22
CA LYS A 200 -14.41 4.31 -31.41
C LYS A 200 -13.82 4.95 -32.69
N LYS A 201 -12.65 5.58 -32.59
CA LYS A 201 -11.98 6.21 -33.73
C LYS A 201 -10.84 5.30 -34.23
N LYS A 202 -10.83 5.02 -35.54
CA LYS A 202 -9.68 4.42 -36.22
C LYS A 202 -8.45 5.30 -36.04
N GLY A 203 -7.56 4.94 -35.13
CA GLY A 203 -6.36 5.67 -34.79
C GLY A 203 -5.29 4.75 -34.20
N LYS A 204 -4.13 5.27 -33.84
CA LYS A 204 -3.11 4.58 -33.07
C LYS A 204 -3.72 4.05 -31.77
N THR A 205 -3.30 2.86 -31.35
CA THR A 205 -3.63 2.34 -30.03
C THR A 205 -3.01 3.29 -28.99
N GLU A 206 -3.85 3.91 -28.16
CA GLU A 206 -3.39 4.75 -27.06
C GLU A 206 -2.88 3.85 -25.93
N HIS A 207 -1.77 4.24 -25.33
CA HIS A 207 -1.20 3.61 -24.14
C HIS A 207 -1.28 4.62 -22.99
N LEU A 208 -2.20 4.41 -22.06
CA LEU A 208 -2.61 5.42 -21.06
C LEU A 208 -2.35 4.99 -19.62
N TYR A 209 -1.96 3.74 -19.42
CA TYR A 209 -1.68 3.20 -18.10
C TYR A 209 -0.21 2.81 -18.00
N PRO A 210 0.59 3.56 -17.23
CA PRO A 210 2.01 3.29 -17.09
C PRO A 210 2.23 1.99 -16.35
N LYS A 211 3.36 1.35 -16.64
CA LYS A 211 3.90 0.31 -15.77
C LYS A 211 4.46 0.95 -14.52
N PHE A 212 4.18 0.33 -13.40
CA PHE A 212 4.63 0.82 -12.10
C PHE A 212 5.26 -0.30 -11.27
N THR A 213 6.17 0.08 -10.39
CA THR A 213 6.71 -0.79 -9.35
C THR A 213 6.18 -0.33 -8.00
N THR A 214 5.71 -1.26 -7.19
CA THR A 214 5.36 -1.01 -5.79
C THR A 214 6.25 -1.84 -4.90
N TRP A 215 6.90 -1.19 -3.93
CA TRP A 215 7.65 -1.83 -2.86
C TRP A 215 6.83 -1.81 -1.59
N ARG A 216 6.96 -2.88 -0.82
CA ARG A 216 6.31 -3.03 0.47
C ARG A 216 7.36 -3.19 1.56
N GLU A 217 7.05 -2.72 2.76
CA GLU A 217 7.87 -2.90 3.95
C GLU A 217 7.03 -3.49 5.07
N GLN A 218 7.69 -4.18 5.98
CA GLN A 218 7.00 -4.83 7.10
C GLN A 218 6.62 -3.79 8.16
N ILE A 219 5.33 -3.64 8.41
CA ILE A 219 4.75 -2.77 9.42
C ILE A 219 4.32 -3.64 10.62
N ASP A 220 4.63 -3.17 11.83
CA ASP A 220 4.35 -3.87 13.11
C ASP A 220 4.91 -5.31 13.16
N ASN A 221 5.95 -5.62 12.38
CA ASN A 221 6.54 -6.95 12.23
C ASN A 221 5.52 -8.04 11.84
N GLN A 222 4.46 -7.67 11.12
CA GLN A 222 3.36 -8.59 10.82
C GLN A 222 2.92 -8.60 9.36
N TYR A 223 2.75 -7.42 8.74
CA TYR A 223 2.21 -7.30 7.38
C TYR A 223 3.12 -6.43 6.52
N TRP A 224 3.20 -6.79 5.25
CA TRP A 224 3.95 -6.01 4.25
C TRP A 224 3.02 -5.01 3.58
N PHE A 225 3.10 -3.76 4.04
CA PHE A 225 2.35 -2.64 3.47
C PHE A 225 3.14 -1.94 2.36
N PRO A 226 2.48 -1.37 1.34
CA PRO A 226 3.15 -0.53 0.38
C PRO A 226 3.76 0.69 1.08
N THR A 227 4.99 1.03 0.75
CA THR A 227 5.63 2.26 1.24
C THR A 227 5.99 3.18 0.09
N TYR A 228 6.18 2.61 -1.09
CA TYR A 228 6.58 3.38 -2.26
C TYR A 228 6.06 2.75 -3.55
N THR A 229 5.47 3.57 -4.41
CA THR A 229 5.13 3.20 -5.80
C THR A 229 5.77 4.19 -6.76
N ARG A 230 6.35 3.71 -7.84
CA ARG A 230 6.94 4.52 -8.90
C ARG A 230 6.54 4.01 -10.27
N ALA A 231 6.14 4.94 -11.14
CA ALA A 231 6.11 4.76 -12.58
C ALA A 231 7.03 5.79 -13.24
N ASP A 232 7.66 5.40 -14.35
CA ASP A 232 8.47 6.28 -15.20
C ASP A 232 8.30 5.72 -16.61
N ASP A 233 7.36 6.29 -17.38
CA ASP A 233 6.87 5.69 -18.62
C ASP A 233 6.40 6.76 -19.60
N THR A 234 6.14 6.36 -20.82
CA THR A 234 5.62 7.23 -21.88
C THR A 234 4.18 6.87 -22.18
N LEU A 235 3.27 7.80 -21.92
CA LEU A 235 1.88 7.68 -22.35
C LEU A 235 1.76 8.07 -23.81
N SER A 236 1.11 7.23 -24.61
CA SER A 236 0.90 7.48 -26.03
C SER A 236 -0.54 7.89 -26.28
N PHE A 237 -0.73 9.13 -26.73
CA PHE A 237 -2.02 9.69 -27.12
C PHE A 237 -2.09 9.83 -28.65
N ASN A 238 -3.28 9.99 -29.19
CA ASN A 238 -3.47 10.33 -30.60
C ASN A 238 -2.80 11.65 -31.01
N THR A 239 -2.59 12.56 -30.04
CA THR A 239 -1.98 13.89 -30.22
C THR A 239 -0.48 13.88 -30.06
N GLY A 240 0.12 12.80 -29.55
CA GLY A 240 1.55 12.68 -29.28
C GLY A 240 1.86 11.92 -28.01
N ASP A 241 3.13 11.74 -27.75
CA ASP A 241 3.63 11.01 -26.59
C ASP A 241 3.97 12.00 -25.45
N ILE A 242 3.62 11.63 -24.21
CA ILE A 242 3.94 12.40 -23.01
C ILE A 242 4.70 11.49 -22.05
N HIS A 243 5.92 11.89 -21.72
CA HIS A 243 6.70 11.21 -20.71
C HIS A 243 6.25 11.63 -19.32
N ILE A 244 5.90 10.65 -18.47
CA ILE A 244 5.45 10.88 -17.11
C ILE A 244 6.35 10.21 -16.09
N ARG A 245 6.39 10.82 -14.91
CA ARG A 245 6.87 10.18 -13.68
C ARG A 245 5.79 10.29 -12.62
N GLU A 246 5.40 9.14 -12.09
CA GLU A 246 4.51 9.05 -10.95
C GLU A 246 5.28 8.51 -9.74
N ILE A 247 5.07 9.13 -8.59
CA ILE A 247 5.58 8.68 -7.29
C ILE A 247 4.42 8.72 -6.31
N VAL A 248 4.17 7.61 -5.63
CA VAL A 248 3.26 7.55 -4.50
C VAL A 248 4.02 7.02 -3.29
N LYS A 249 3.98 7.78 -2.20
CA LYS A 249 4.50 7.35 -0.91
C LYS A 249 3.35 7.04 0.03
N TYR A 250 3.55 6.04 0.87
CA TYR A 250 2.62 5.64 1.90
C TYR A 250 3.37 5.65 3.22
N GLU A 251 3.01 6.56 4.10
CA GLU A 251 3.78 6.88 5.30
C GLU A 251 2.86 6.88 6.53
N ASP A 252 3.43 6.91 7.72
CA ASP A 252 2.73 7.09 8.98
C ASP A 252 1.65 6.03 9.27
N TYR A 253 1.90 4.78 8.90
CA TYR A 253 0.99 3.68 9.21
C TYR A 253 0.75 3.57 10.71
N LYS A 254 -0.53 3.59 11.10
CA LYS A 254 -0.95 3.44 12.50
C LYS A 254 -2.15 2.52 12.56
N ARG A 255 -2.00 1.44 13.32
CA ARG A 255 -3.12 0.56 13.61
C ARG A 255 -4.10 1.27 14.54
N PHE A 256 -5.36 1.35 14.17
CA PHE A 256 -6.41 1.85 15.04
C PHE A 256 -7.15 0.67 15.68
N GLY A 257 -7.35 0.77 17.00
CA GLY A 257 -8.24 -0.12 17.76
C GLY A 257 -9.46 0.67 18.18
N SER A 258 -10.38 0.06 18.90
CA SER A 258 -11.61 0.65 19.43
C SER A 258 -11.42 1.90 20.36
N SER A 259 -10.23 2.49 20.39
CA SER A 259 -9.87 3.66 21.19
C SER A 259 -9.20 4.78 20.40
N VAL A 260 -9.40 4.89 19.10
CA VAL A 260 -8.87 6.03 18.33
C VAL A 260 -9.66 7.29 18.66
N LYS A 261 -8.96 8.29 19.23
CA LYS A 261 -9.49 9.64 19.37
C LYS A 261 -9.39 10.35 18.02
N ILE A 262 -10.51 10.63 17.39
CA ILE A 262 -10.55 11.48 16.20
C ILE A 262 -10.42 12.92 16.64
N LEU A 263 -9.31 13.58 16.27
CA LEU A 263 -9.14 15.01 16.48
C LEU A 263 -9.82 15.74 15.31
N TYR A 264 -10.98 16.31 15.56
CA TYR A 264 -11.63 17.22 14.61
C TYR A 264 -11.09 18.64 14.86
N GLN A 265 -10.53 19.25 13.82
CA GLN A 265 -10.01 20.65 13.84
C GLN A 265 -9.01 20.94 14.98
N GLY A 266 -8.18 19.97 15.35
CA GLY A 266 -7.18 20.15 16.40
C GLY A 266 -7.74 20.11 17.85
N GLN A 267 -9.01 19.80 18.05
CA GLN A 267 -9.60 19.63 19.38
C GLN A 267 -9.88 18.16 19.70
N GLU A 268 -9.49 17.71 20.89
CA GLU A 268 -9.86 16.38 21.37
C GLU A 268 -11.37 16.28 21.59
N VAL A 269 -12.01 15.29 20.99
CA VAL A 269 -13.38 14.93 21.34
C VAL A 269 -13.33 14.16 22.67
N PRO A 270 -14.05 14.59 23.71
CA PRO A 270 -14.06 13.89 24.99
C PRO A 270 -14.50 12.44 24.81
N LYS A 271 -13.72 11.51 25.35
CA LYS A 271 -14.08 10.09 25.40
C LYS A 271 -15.42 9.95 26.12
N ALA A 272 -16.44 9.40 25.46
CA ALA A 272 -17.66 9.01 26.14
C ALA A 272 -17.29 7.96 27.19
N GLU A 273 -17.50 8.28 28.45
CA GLU A 273 -17.30 7.32 29.55
C GLU A 273 -18.23 6.12 29.30
N PRO A 274 -17.75 4.88 29.49
CA PRO A 274 -18.62 3.73 29.44
C PRO A 274 -19.70 3.93 30.53
N LYS A 275 -20.95 4.07 30.13
CA LYS A 275 -22.06 3.97 31.06
C LYS A 275 -21.97 2.58 31.68
N ASP A 276 -21.71 2.51 32.98
CA ASP A 276 -21.81 1.31 33.78
C ASP A 276 -23.13 0.61 33.45
N GLN A 277 -23.07 -0.44 32.66
CA GLN A 277 -24.18 -1.36 32.49
C GLN A 277 -24.23 -2.19 33.76
N LYS A 278 -25.16 -1.78 34.65
CA LYS A 278 -25.59 -2.58 35.78
C LYS A 278 -25.96 -3.98 35.25
N PRO A 279 -25.46 -5.05 35.86
CA PRO A 279 -25.81 -6.39 35.43
C PRO A 279 -27.33 -6.58 35.45
N PRO A 280 -27.92 -7.34 34.52
CA PRO A 280 -29.33 -7.65 34.52
C PRO A 280 -29.68 -8.37 35.85
N GLN A 281 -30.57 -7.78 36.63
CA GLN A 281 -31.16 -8.45 37.78
C GLN A 281 -31.99 -9.63 37.28
N ALA A 282 -31.77 -10.78 37.88
CA ALA A 282 -32.56 -11.98 37.66
C ALA A 282 -34.04 -11.69 37.98
N PRO A 283 -34.98 -12.33 37.23
CA PRO A 283 -36.41 -12.13 37.52
C PRO A 283 -36.77 -12.78 38.82
N ASP A 284 -37.37 -11.98 39.71
CA ASP A 284 -37.97 -12.39 40.99
C ASP A 284 -39.11 -13.36 40.69
N GLN A 285 -39.04 -14.51 41.31
CA GLN A 285 -40.11 -15.50 41.30
C GLN A 285 -41.13 -15.21 42.37
N ASN A 286 -42.38 -15.14 41.93
CA ASN A 286 -43.63 -15.39 42.66
C ASN A 286 -44.22 -14.25 43.49
N PRO A 287 -45.50 -13.97 43.39
CA PRO A 287 -46.44 -14.55 44.30
C PRO A 287 -47.78 -15.03 43.70
N ASP A 288 -48.30 -15.98 44.42
CA ASP A 288 -49.56 -16.69 44.52
C ASP A 288 -50.85 -16.09 43.92
N PRO A 289 -51.82 -17.02 43.61
CA PRO A 289 -53.01 -16.70 42.86
C PRO A 289 -54.15 -16.21 43.74
N LYS A 290 -54.87 -15.18 43.35
CA LYS A 290 -56.20 -14.84 43.90
C LYS A 290 -57.29 -15.08 42.86
N LYS A 291 -58.26 -15.83 43.31
CA LYS A 291 -59.52 -16.39 42.82
C LYS A 291 -60.44 -15.36 42.12
N PRO A 292 -61.33 -15.84 41.27
CA PRO A 292 -62.15 -15.00 40.39
C PRO A 292 -63.44 -14.54 41.00
N ASP A 293 -63.90 -13.37 40.65
CA ASP A 293 -65.28 -12.98 40.86
C ASP A 293 -65.96 -12.73 39.51
N ALA A 294 -67.22 -13.14 39.55
CA ALA A 294 -68.11 -13.49 38.46
C ALA A 294 -68.82 -12.32 37.74
N ALA A 295 -69.22 -12.62 36.52
CA ALA A 295 -70.40 -12.22 35.85
C ALA A 295 -70.72 -10.75 35.57
N THR A 296 -70.89 -10.38 34.32
CA THR A 296 -72.18 -10.07 33.73
C THR A 296 -72.03 -9.74 32.24
N SER A 297 -72.63 -10.57 31.39
CA SER A 297 -73.21 -10.16 30.09
C SER A 297 -74.55 -9.46 30.35
N PRO A 298 -75.22 -8.80 29.46
CA PRO A 298 -75.28 -8.95 27.99
C PRO A 298 -75.61 -7.71 27.13
N GLN A 299 -75.69 -7.93 25.81
CA GLN A 299 -76.57 -7.28 24.80
C GLN A 299 -76.19 -5.86 24.31
N LYS A 300 -76.01 -5.60 23.07
CA LYS A 300 -76.76 -5.91 21.83
C LYS A 300 -75.83 -5.86 20.65
#